data_c737cc0d3bac5dfc72339bf91cc94e3a
#
_entry.id   c737cc0d3bac5dfc72339bf91cc94e3a
#
_cell.length_a   1.000
_cell.length_b   1.000
_cell.length_c   1.000
_cell.angle_alpha   90.00
_cell.angle_beta   90.00
_cell.angle_gamma   90.00
#
_symmetry.space_group_name_H-M   'P 1'
#
loop_
_entity.id
_entity.type
_entity.pdbx_description
1 polymer ?
#
loop_
_entity_poly.entity_id
_entity_poly.type
_entity_poly.pdbx_seq_one_letter_code
_entity_poly.pdbx_strand_id
1 'polypeptide(L)'
;FLGKGTGLLNTSGSNNTFVGTLSGGANSSASGNTFVGKGSGDATTTGANNSFLGLDAGGSNVGGHSNTFMGKDAGLSNTEGDENTFIGANAGSANVTGLGNTFLGVRAGDLNTASNNTFIGSDAGGGNVDGANNVYIGHNAGDGSSTGDNNTVVGNGADVGSGSNNVVLGNTATSNTSNKVRLGNTAITVVEGQVNYTASSDARFKRNVSENVPGLDFISLLRPVTYTWDIPAMSLHLREQQDESLDAAKKAASEITYTGFLAQEVEAAAHEIGYDFSGVVTPKSEHDTYGLRYAEFTVPLVKAIQEQQSMILQLQEQITALSARLEQLED
;
A
#
# COMPACT_ATOMS: atom_id res chain seq x y z
N PHE A 1 18.29 37.32 -21.08
CA PHE A 1 19.28 36.65 -20.21
C PHE A 1 19.86 37.68 -19.22
N LEU A 2 19.98 37.35 -17.96
CA LEU A 2 20.50 38.22 -16.91
C LEU A 2 21.43 37.47 -15.96
N GLY A 3 22.72 37.70 -16.04
CA GLY A 3 23.76 37.08 -15.21
C GLY A 3 25.06 36.78 -15.96
N LYS A 4 26.13 36.46 -15.22
CA LYS A 4 27.42 36.09 -15.81
C LYS A 4 27.33 34.68 -16.42
N GLY A 5 27.67 34.52 -17.69
CA GLY A 5 27.66 33.22 -18.41
C GLY A 5 26.24 32.67 -18.66
N THR A 6 25.20 33.48 -18.49
CA THR A 6 23.81 33.13 -18.76
C THR A 6 23.58 32.90 -20.25
N GLY A 7 23.08 31.70 -20.64
CA GLY A 7 22.85 31.35 -22.05
C GLY A 7 24.09 31.45 -22.93
N LEU A 8 25.26 31.19 -22.36
CA LEU A 8 26.56 31.45 -23.01
C LEU A 8 26.71 30.78 -24.38
N LEU A 9 26.23 29.54 -24.50
CA LEU A 9 26.34 28.72 -25.71
C LEU A 9 25.08 28.74 -26.58
N ASN A 10 24.07 29.60 -26.28
CA ASN A 10 22.82 29.61 -27.03
C ASN A 10 23.06 30.12 -28.48
N THR A 11 22.90 29.22 -29.46
CA THR A 11 23.13 29.52 -30.89
C THR A 11 21.83 29.67 -31.68
N SER A 12 20.84 28.81 -31.43
CA SER A 12 19.58 28.78 -32.17
C SER A 12 18.32 28.64 -31.29
N GLY A 13 18.51 28.39 -29.99
CA GLY A 13 17.37 28.30 -29.03
C GLY A 13 16.62 29.62 -28.92
N SER A 14 15.26 29.52 -28.94
CA SER A 14 14.35 30.67 -28.90
C SER A 14 13.37 30.59 -27.73
N ASN A 15 12.76 31.74 -27.40
CA ASN A 15 11.76 31.85 -26.34
C ASN A 15 12.27 31.42 -24.94
N ASN A 16 13.57 31.58 -24.67
CA ASN A 16 14.16 31.22 -23.40
C ASN A 16 14.28 32.44 -22.46
N THR A 17 13.98 32.22 -21.20
CA THR A 17 14.17 33.18 -20.09
C THR A 17 15.21 32.62 -19.12
N PHE A 18 16.42 33.19 -19.07
CA PHE A 18 17.48 32.77 -18.15
C PHE A 18 17.91 33.92 -17.24
N VAL A 19 17.89 33.69 -15.92
CA VAL A 19 18.27 34.67 -14.89
C VAL A 19 19.14 33.98 -13.83
N GLY A 20 20.41 34.38 -13.74
CA GLY A 20 21.36 33.82 -12.77
C GLY A 20 22.72 33.51 -13.39
N THR A 21 23.76 33.42 -12.57
CA THR A 21 25.08 33.00 -13.02
C THR A 21 25.04 31.59 -13.59
N LEU A 22 25.50 31.34 -14.80
CA LEU A 22 25.52 30.07 -15.53
C LEU A 22 24.11 29.48 -15.78
N SER A 23 23.04 30.22 -15.59
CA SER A 23 21.71 29.76 -15.94
C SER A 23 21.60 29.46 -17.43
N GLY A 24 21.25 28.21 -17.81
CA GLY A 24 21.21 27.76 -19.18
C GLY A 24 22.54 27.90 -19.92
N GLY A 25 23.69 27.75 -19.22
CA GLY A 25 25.03 28.02 -19.77
C GLY A 25 25.36 27.21 -21.01
N ALA A 26 25.02 25.94 -21.07
CA ALA A 26 25.22 25.02 -22.18
C ALA A 26 24.11 25.02 -23.24
N ASN A 27 23.03 25.83 -23.06
CA ASN A 27 21.91 25.80 -23.99
C ASN A 27 22.37 26.14 -25.42
N SER A 28 22.24 25.19 -26.32
CA SER A 28 22.66 25.39 -27.73
C SER A 28 21.48 25.64 -28.66
N SER A 29 20.46 24.78 -28.63
CA SER A 29 19.33 24.84 -29.54
C SER A 29 17.96 24.69 -28.84
N ALA A 30 17.97 24.41 -27.53
CA ALA A 30 16.74 24.23 -26.75
C ALA A 30 15.92 25.52 -26.68
N SER A 31 14.60 25.37 -26.74
CA SER A 31 13.63 26.48 -26.79
C SER A 31 12.55 26.35 -25.74
N GLY A 32 11.92 27.47 -25.38
CA GLY A 32 10.79 27.50 -24.46
C GLY A 32 11.15 27.30 -22.98
N ASN A 33 12.43 27.43 -22.61
CA ASN A 33 12.87 27.19 -21.23
C ASN A 33 12.83 28.47 -20.38
N THR A 34 12.45 28.32 -19.13
CA THR A 34 12.53 29.34 -18.09
C THR A 34 13.41 28.87 -16.96
N PHE A 35 14.65 29.40 -16.86
CA PHE A 35 15.60 29.05 -15.81
C PHE A 35 15.93 30.26 -14.94
N VAL A 36 15.69 30.15 -13.65
CA VAL A 36 15.94 31.22 -12.68
C VAL A 36 16.72 30.67 -11.50
N GLY A 37 17.96 31.06 -11.35
CA GLY A 37 18.86 30.61 -10.31
C GLY A 37 20.28 30.41 -10.81
N LYS A 38 21.25 30.43 -9.90
CA LYS A 38 22.63 30.08 -10.26
C LYS A 38 22.67 28.61 -10.68
N GLY A 39 23.27 28.27 -11.82
CA GLY A 39 23.41 26.89 -12.34
C GLY A 39 22.09 26.24 -12.74
N SER A 40 20.97 26.95 -12.72
CA SER A 40 19.67 26.41 -13.13
C SER A 40 19.73 26.02 -14.62
N GLY A 41 19.49 24.74 -14.94
CA GLY A 41 19.54 24.20 -16.29
C GLY A 41 20.89 24.36 -16.98
N ASP A 42 22.00 24.42 -16.23
CA ASP A 42 23.34 24.74 -16.78
C ASP A 42 23.78 23.77 -17.88
N ALA A 43 23.52 22.47 -17.75
CA ALA A 43 23.87 21.44 -18.72
C ALA A 43 22.87 21.29 -19.89
N THR A 44 21.75 22.03 -19.89
CA THR A 44 20.70 21.86 -20.91
C THR A 44 21.24 22.21 -22.30
N THR A 45 21.19 21.28 -23.25
CA THR A 45 21.62 21.48 -24.63
C THR A 45 20.44 21.47 -25.61
N THR A 46 19.57 20.45 -25.54
CA THR A 46 18.45 20.21 -26.45
C THR A 46 17.09 20.13 -25.74
N GLY A 47 17.08 19.95 -24.38
CA GLY A 47 15.86 19.85 -23.58
C GLY A 47 15.01 21.12 -23.63
N ALA A 48 13.77 21.00 -24.06
CA ALA A 48 12.86 22.11 -24.30
C ALA A 48 11.64 22.16 -23.31
N ASN A 49 11.04 23.33 -23.22
CA ASN A 49 9.82 23.55 -22.41
C ASN A 49 9.99 23.27 -20.91
N ASN A 50 11.18 23.45 -20.38
CA ASN A 50 11.46 23.25 -18.97
C ASN A 50 11.30 24.55 -18.17
N SER A 51 10.81 24.44 -16.92
CA SER A 51 10.69 25.53 -15.96
C SER A 51 11.49 25.21 -14.71
N PHE A 52 12.69 25.80 -14.55
CA PHE A 52 13.57 25.56 -13.41
C PHE A 52 13.73 26.81 -12.56
N LEU A 53 13.46 26.71 -11.27
CA LEU A 53 13.58 27.83 -10.32
C LEU A 53 14.34 27.36 -9.07
N GLY A 54 15.58 27.75 -8.92
CA GLY A 54 16.38 27.45 -7.73
C GLY A 54 17.87 27.34 -8.06
N LEU A 55 18.68 27.29 -7.00
CA LEU A 55 20.11 26.98 -7.13
C LEU A 55 20.24 25.54 -7.66
N ASP A 56 20.95 25.38 -8.77
CA ASP A 56 21.25 24.12 -9.46
C ASP A 56 19.99 23.28 -9.78
N ALA A 57 18.79 23.88 -9.85
CA ALA A 57 17.59 23.20 -10.29
C ALA A 57 17.74 22.71 -11.73
N GLY A 58 17.58 21.39 -11.96
CA GLY A 58 17.81 20.76 -13.25
C GLY A 58 19.23 20.94 -13.78
N GLY A 59 20.23 21.08 -12.90
CA GLY A 59 21.59 21.42 -13.27
C GLY A 59 22.25 20.47 -14.29
N SER A 60 21.91 19.19 -14.24
CA SER A 60 22.40 18.14 -15.14
C SER A 60 21.48 17.85 -16.34
N ASN A 61 20.33 18.54 -16.48
CA ASN A 61 19.38 18.25 -17.55
C ASN A 61 20.02 18.53 -18.93
N VAL A 62 20.21 17.51 -19.73
CA VAL A 62 20.79 17.62 -21.08
C VAL A 62 19.70 17.69 -22.13
N GLY A 63 18.90 16.63 -22.23
CA GLY A 63 17.87 16.44 -23.23
C GLY A 63 16.44 16.41 -22.68
N GLY A 64 16.25 16.30 -21.37
CA GLY A 64 14.91 16.19 -20.76
C GLY A 64 13.99 17.36 -21.07
N HIS A 65 12.73 17.05 -21.41
CA HIS A 65 11.71 18.00 -21.87
C HIS A 65 10.54 18.14 -20.89
N SER A 66 9.87 19.29 -20.91
CA SER A 66 8.59 19.50 -20.20
C SER A 66 8.67 19.29 -18.68
N ASN A 67 9.83 19.52 -18.09
CA ASN A 67 10.04 19.38 -16.66
C ASN A 67 9.79 20.69 -15.91
N THR A 68 9.23 20.59 -14.71
CA THR A 68 9.06 21.72 -13.76
C THR A 68 9.83 21.39 -12.47
N PHE A 69 11.00 22.04 -12.28
CA PHE A 69 11.81 21.87 -11.08
C PHE A 69 11.87 23.18 -10.28
N MET A 70 11.41 23.15 -9.03
CA MET A 70 11.37 24.32 -8.17
C MET A 70 11.95 24.02 -6.79
N GLY A 71 13.11 24.53 -6.51
CA GLY A 71 13.85 24.34 -5.26
C GLY A 71 15.34 24.17 -5.49
N LYS A 72 16.12 24.31 -4.42
CA LYS A 72 17.55 24.02 -4.48
C LYS A 72 17.76 22.54 -4.82
N ASP A 73 18.58 22.22 -5.82
CA ASP A 73 18.91 20.86 -6.27
C ASP A 73 17.67 20.01 -6.69
N ALA A 74 16.52 20.63 -6.97
CA ALA A 74 15.37 19.91 -7.51
C ALA A 74 15.71 19.35 -8.89
N GLY A 75 15.56 18.03 -9.09
CA GLY A 75 15.90 17.34 -10.32
C GLY A 75 17.38 17.47 -10.73
N LEU A 76 18.29 17.62 -9.76
CA LEU A 76 19.70 17.92 -10.01
C LEU A 76 20.35 16.95 -11.00
N SER A 77 20.11 15.63 -10.86
CA SER A 77 20.72 14.59 -11.69
C SER A 77 19.92 14.24 -12.95
N ASN A 78 18.78 14.88 -13.19
CA ASN A 78 17.96 14.58 -14.36
C ASN A 78 18.76 14.87 -15.64
N THR A 79 18.95 13.89 -16.51
CA THR A 79 19.62 14.07 -17.79
C THR A 79 18.68 14.04 -18.98
N GLU A 80 17.82 13.02 -19.06
CA GLU A 80 16.91 12.74 -20.17
C GLU A 80 15.45 12.50 -19.71
N GLY A 81 15.18 12.61 -18.40
CA GLY A 81 13.81 12.41 -17.87
C GLY A 81 12.86 13.52 -18.31
N ASP A 82 11.68 13.14 -18.80
CA ASP A 82 10.64 14.04 -19.31
C ASP A 82 9.43 14.11 -18.37
N GLU A 83 8.67 15.21 -18.51
CA GLU A 83 7.34 15.37 -17.89
C GLU A 83 7.35 15.25 -16.36
N ASN A 84 8.47 15.57 -15.70
CA ASN A 84 8.59 15.52 -14.26
C ASN A 84 8.24 16.86 -13.61
N THR A 85 7.55 16.83 -12.47
CA THR A 85 7.27 17.99 -11.61
C THR A 85 7.90 17.77 -10.24
N PHE A 86 9.04 18.46 -9.96
CA PHE A 86 9.74 18.37 -8.68
C PHE A 86 9.74 19.73 -7.98
N ILE A 87 9.04 19.80 -6.84
CA ILE A 87 8.90 21.05 -6.07
C ILE A 87 9.34 20.81 -4.62
N GLY A 88 10.45 21.38 -4.24
CA GLY A 88 11.08 21.24 -2.93
C GLY A 88 12.59 21.12 -3.04
N ALA A 89 13.31 21.46 -1.98
CA ALA A 89 14.75 21.27 -1.94
C ALA A 89 15.07 19.75 -2.03
N ASN A 90 15.96 19.38 -2.95
CA ASN A 90 16.35 18.00 -3.27
C ASN A 90 15.20 17.09 -3.76
N ALA A 91 14.03 17.63 -4.14
CA ALA A 91 12.97 16.81 -4.72
C ALA A 91 13.47 16.15 -6.02
N GLY A 92 13.36 14.82 -6.14
CA GLY A 92 13.78 14.05 -7.30
C GLY A 92 15.28 14.21 -7.66
N SER A 93 16.14 14.48 -6.68
CA SER A 93 17.55 14.84 -6.96
C SER A 93 18.35 13.72 -7.60
N ALA A 94 18.03 12.45 -7.37
CA ALA A 94 18.68 11.29 -8.00
C ALA A 94 18.01 10.83 -9.30
N ASN A 95 16.88 11.41 -9.71
CA ASN A 95 16.20 11.00 -10.93
C ASN A 95 17.09 11.31 -12.15
N VAL A 96 17.48 10.29 -12.91
CA VAL A 96 18.34 10.46 -14.10
C VAL A 96 17.51 10.45 -15.38
N THR A 97 16.66 9.42 -15.55
CA THR A 97 15.90 9.16 -16.77
C THR A 97 14.41 8.87 -16.50
N GLY A 98 13.98 8.86 -15.24
CA GLY A 98 12.58 8.59 -14.87
C GLY A 98 11.63 9.64 -15.44
N LEU A 99 10.46 9.20 -15.93
CA LEU A 99 9.48 10.00 -16.63
C LEU A 99 8.19 10.16 -15.82
N GLY A 100 7.47 11.27 -16.00
CA GLY A 100 6.11 11.43 -15.50
C GLY A 100 5.98 11.41 -13.97
N ASN A 101 7.03 11.80 -13.24
CA ASN A 101 6.99 11.83 -11.79
C ASN A 101 6.50 13.19 -11.26
N THR A 102 5.71 13.17 -10.18
CA THR A 102 5.27 14.36 -9.44
C THR A 102 5.74 14.28 -8.00
N PHE A 103 6.78 15.04 -7.64
CA PHE A 103 7.34 15.11 -6.28
C PHE A 103 7.15 16.49 -5.68
N LEU A 104 6.42 16.58 -4.58
CA LEU A 104 6.11 17.84 -3.89
C LEU A 104 6.48 17.73 -2.41
N GLY A 105 7.59 18.30 -2.03
CA GLY A 105 8.11 18.30 -0.66
C GLY A 105 9.64 18.32 -0.64
N VAL A 106 10.21 18.70 0.50
CA VAL A 106 11.65 18.59 0.72
C VAL A 106 12.04 17.11 0.68
N ARG A 107 13.01 16.75 -0.15
CA ARG A 107 13.48 15.37 -0.37
C ARG A 107 12.40 14.37 -0.82
N ALA A 108 11.26 14.84 -1.36
CA ALA A 108 10.29 13.92 -1.95
C ALA A 108 10.94 13.18 -3.13
N GLY A 109 10.98 11.85 -3.08
CA GLY A 109 11.56 10.99 -4.09
C GLY A 109 13.05 11.26 -4.40
N ASP A 110 13.83 11.69 -3.40
CA ASP A 110 15.23 12.12 -3.61
C ASP A 110 16.15 11.00 -4.08
N LEU A 111 15.81 9.73 -3.82
CA LEU A 111 16.54 8.55 -4.33
C LEU A 111 15.85 7.88 -5.52
N ASN A 112 14.68 8.34 -5.96
CA ASN A 112 13.89 7.66 -6.98
C ASN A 112 14.48 7.82 -8.38
N THR A 113 14.63 6.70 -9.09
CA THR A 113 15.08 6.64 -10.49
C THR A 113 14.01 6.13 -11.44
N ALA A 114 12.87 5.66 -10.92
CA ALA A 114 11.77 5.08 -11.67
C ALA A 114 10.78 6.13 -12.19
N SER A 115 9.72 5.67 -12.87
CA SER A 115 8.74 6.51 -13.56
C SER A 115 7.35 6.45 -12.95
N ASN A 116 6.53 7.47 -13.26
CA ASN A 116 5.10 7.51 -12.96
C ASN A 116 4.77 7.48 -11.47
N ASN A 117 5.61 8.05 -10.62
CA ASN A 117 5.37 8.14 -9.19
C ASN A 117 4.80 9.51 -8.81
N THR A 118 3.88 9.54 -7.84
CA THR A 118 3.34 10.75 -7.22
C THR A 118 3.67 10.74 -5.74
N PHE A 119 4.64 11.57 -5.31
CA PHE A 119 5.06 11.69 -3.92
C PHE A 119 4.79 13.10 -3.39
N ILE A 120 3.96 13.22 -2.35
CA ILE A 120 3.55 14.51 -1.78
C ILE A 120 3.77 14.50 -0.27
N GLY A 121 4.71 15.29 0.19
CA GLY A 121 5.11 15.42 1.58
C GLY A 121 6.63 15.46 1.71
N SER A 122 7.15 16.03 2.82
CA SER A 122 8.60 15.92 3.10
C SER A 122 8.96 14.45 3.27
N ASP A 123 10.06 14.04 2.63
CA ASP A 123 10.57 12.66 2.64
C ASP A 123 9.58 11.61 2.10
N ALA A 124 8.49 12.01 1.43
CA ALA A 124 7.58 11.07 0.79
C ALA A 124 8.32 10.31 -0.33
N GLY A 125 8.32 8.96 -0.24
CA GLY A 125 9.04 8.10 -1.17
C GLY A 125 10.56 8.29 -1.14
N GLY A 126 11.13 8.82 -0.06
CA GLY A 126 12.57 9.05 0.07
C GLY A 126 13.39 7.77 -0.06
N GLY A 127 12.92 6.65 0.44
CA GLY A 127 13.53 5.32 0.29
C GLY A 127 13.19 4.60 -1.00
N ASN A 128 12.26 5.10 -1.83
CA ASN A 128 11.86 4.44 -3.08
C ASN A 128 12.93 4.67 -4.16
N VAL A 129 13.69 3.63 -4.49
CA VAL A 129 14.75 3.69 -5.50
C VAL A 129 14.20 3.32 -6.88
N ASP A 130 13.68 2.12 -7.05
CA ASP A 130 13.30 1.54 -8.34
C ASP A 130 11.78 1.30 -8.50
N GLY A 131 10.98 1.56 -7.46
CA GLY A 131 9.53 1.35 -7.52
C GLY A 131 8.81 2.36 -8.41
N ALA A 132 7.96 1.87 -9.32
CA ALA A 132 7.21 2.65 -10.29
C ALA A 132 5.69 2.66 -10.02
N ASN A 133 5.00 3.66 -10.58
CA ASN A 133 3.54 3.78 -10.50
C ASN A 133 2.99 3.87 -9.06
N ASN A 134 3.72 4.47 -8.15
CA ASN A 134 3.33 4.61 -6.75
C ASN A 134 2.73 5.99 -6.47
N VAL A 135 1.76 6.02 -5.56
CA VAL A 135 1.17 7.25 -5.00
C VAL A 135 1.43 7.27 -3.49
N TYR A 136 2.35 8.12 -3.03
CA TYR A 136 2.69 8.29 -1.61
C TYR A 136 2.37 9.72 -1.15
N ILE A 137 1.47 9.85 -0.17
CA ILE A 137 0.99 11.14 0.34
C ILE A 137 1.11 11.19 1.86
N GLY A 138 1.94 12.07 2.36
CA GLY A 138 2.21 12.28 3.78
C GLY A 138 3.71 12.42 4.05
N HIS A 139 4.06 13.02 5.18
CA HIS A 139 5.45 13.07 5.65
C HIS A 139 5.96 11.64 5.86
N ASN A 140 7.14 11.28 5.33
CA ASN A 140 7.71 9.93 5.35
C ASN A 140 6.78 8.82 4.80
N ALA A 141 5.78 9.13 3.97
CA ALA A 141 4.94 8.12 3.35
C ALA A 141 5.75 7.31 2.33
N GLY A 142 5.79 5.97 2.46
CA GLY A 142 6.54 5.08 1.58
C GLY A 142 8.07 5.22 1.69
N ASP A 143 8.60 5.76 2.80
CA ASP A 143 10.03 5.99 2.97
C ASP A 143 10.82 4.67 3.13
N GLY A 144 10.22 3.60 3.66
CA GLY A 144 10.81 2.26 3.73
C GLY A 144 10.68 1.43 2.45
N SER A 145 10.00 1.92 1.43
CA SER A 145 9.68 1.18 0.19
C SER A 145 10.76 1.34 -0.84
N SER A 146 11.65 0.37 -1.03
CA SER A 146 12.75 0.50 -1.98
C SER A 146 12.43 0.09 -3.44
N THR A 147 11.53 -0.90 -3.65
CA THR A 147 11.35 -1.53 -4.98
C THR A 147 9.90 -1.89 -5.33
N GLY A 148 8.93 -1.60 -4.45
CA GLY A 148 7.52 -1.98 -4.69
C GLY A 148 6.83 -1.11 -5.73
N ASP A 149 6.04 -1.72 -6.61
CA ASP A 149 5.28 -1.05 -7.67
C ASP A 149 3.78 -0.97 -7.38
N ASN A 150 3.10 -0.01 -8.04
CA ASN A 150 1.63 0.07 -8.05
C ASN A 150 1.01 0.22 -6.66
N ASN A 151 1.66 0.90 -5.74
CA ASN A 151 1.17 1.10 -4.38
C ASN A 151 0.49 2.46 -4.22
N THR A 152 -0.54 2.50 -3.38
CA THR A 152 -1.17 3.74 -2.89
C THR A 152 -1.00 3.81 -1.38
N VAL A 153 -0.22 4.76 -0.90
CA VAL A 153 0.09 4.97 0.53
C VAL A 153 -0.32 6.38 0.92
N VAL A 154 -1.21 6.52 1.87
CA VAL A 154 -1.66 7.82 2.37
C VAL A 154 -1.64 7.85 3.89
N GLY A 155 -0.79 8.67 4.45
CA GLY A 155 -0.63 8.86 5.89
C GLY A 155 0.79 9.21 6.26
N ASN A 156 0.95 9.94 7.38
CA ASN A 156 2.26 10.18 7.96
C ASN A 156 2.91 8.85 8.36
N GLY A 157 4.13 8.58 7.91
CA GLY A 157 4.86 7.35 8.21
C GLY A 157 4.18 6.06 7.75
N ALA A 158 3.16 6.14 6.89
CA ALA A 158 2.55 4.95 6.29
C ALA A 158 3.51 4.30 5.28
N ASP A 159 3.57 2.95 5.24
CA ASP A 159 4.58 2.26 4.44
C ASP A 159 4.10 0.91 3.88
N VAL A 160 4.75 0.44 2.83
CA VAL A 160 4.48 -0.86 2.18
C VAL A 160 5.71 -1.78 2.12
N GLY A 161 6.85 -1.36 2.69
CA GLY A 161 8.10 -2.10 2.55
C GLY A 161 8.44 -2.32 1.07
N SER A 162 8.78 -3.54 0.67
CA SER A 162 9.04 -3.91 -0.74
C SER A 162 7.83 -4.57 -1.44
N GLY A 163 6.63 -4.50 -0.85
CA GLY A 163 5.42 -5.06 -1.44
C GLY A 163 4.87 -4.25 -2.62
N SER A 164 4.19 -4.93 -3.56
CA SER A 164 3.54 -4.31 -4.72
C SER A 164 2.03 -4.48 -4.70
N ASN A 165 1.32 -3.59 -5.41
CA ASN A 165 -0.14 -3.63 -5.54
C ASN A 165 -0.85 -3.55 -4.18
N ASN A 166 -0.44 -2.61 -3.34
CA ASN A 166 -1.04 -2.39 -2.03
C ASN A 166 -1.79 -1.05 -1.96
N VAL A 167 -2.78 -1.01 -1.08
CA VAL A 167 -3.39 0.25 -0.61
C VAL A 167 -3.20 0.32 0.90
N VAL A 168 -2.50 1.35 1.38
CA VAL A 168 -2.25 1.58 2.82
C VAL A 168 -2.75 2.97 3.18
N LEU A 169 -3.70 3.04 4.09
CA LEU A 169 -4.32 4.28 4.52
C LEU A 169 -4.26 4.42 6.04
N GLY A 170 -3.67 5.49 6.51
CA GLY A 170 -3.62 5.85 7.94
C GLY A 170 -2.22 6.16 8.44
N ASN A 171 -2.15 6.95 9.52
CA ASN A 171 -0.90 7.29 10.19
C ASN A 171 -0.15 6.01 10.62
N THR A 172 1.11 5.88 10.27
CA THR A 172 2.01 4.73 10.56
C THR A 172 1.46 3.34 10.17
N ALA A 173 0.42 3.28 9.33
CA ALA A 173 -0.11 2.02 8.82
C ALA A 173 0.93 1.33 7.93
N THR A 174 1.13 0.02 8.09
CA THR A 174 2.15 -0.72 7.32
C THR A 174 1.59 -1.97 6.66
N SER A 175 2.09 -2.29 5.46
CA SER A 175 1.81 -3.54 4.76
C SER A 175 3.14 -4.13 4.26
N ASN A 176 3.53 -5.30 4.74
CA ASN A 176 4.82 -5.92 4.44
C ASN A 176 4.71 -7.06 3.41
N THR A 177 3.61 -7.09 2.66
CA THR A 177 3.35 -8.09 1.61
C THR A 177 2.67 -7.44 0.42
N SER A 178 2.60 -8.14 -0.71
CA SER A 178 1.90 -7.68 -1.91
C SER A 178 0.40 -8.01 -1.91
N ASN A 179 -0.37 -7.27 -2.73
CA ASN A 179 -1.79 -7.51 -2.98
C ASN A 179 -2.67 -7.36 -1.72
N LYS A 180 -2.43 -6.34 -0.92
CA LYS A 180 -3.11 -6.12 0.35
C LYS A 180 -3.71 -4.71 0.44
N VAL A 181 -4.87 -4.61 1.06
CA VAL A 181 -5.43 -3.33 1.53
C VAL A 181 -5.30 -3.29 3.05
N ARG A 182 -4.62 -2.28 3.57
CA ARG A 182 -4.47 -2.01 5.00
C ARG A 182 -5.15 -0.68 5.36
N LEU A 183 -6.07 -0.72 6.30
CA LEU A 183 -6.74 0.46 6.85
C LEU A 183 -6.32 0.65 8.31
N GLY A 184 -5.56 1.70 8.57
CA GLY A 184 -5.09 2.07 9.90
C GLY A 184 -3.94 1.24 10.46
N ASN A 185 -3.40 1.74 11.56
CA ASN A 185 -2.35 1.12 12.37
C ASN A 185 -2.96 0.26 13.51
N THR A 186 -2.12 -0.25 14.40
CA THR A 186 -2.53 -1.12 15.52
C THR A 186 -3.33 -0.39 16.62
N ALA A 187 -3.43 0.94 16.61
CA ALA A 187 -4.28 1.70 17.53
C ALA A 187 -5.75 1.79 17.08
N ILE A 188 -6.06 1.45 15.81
CA ILE A 188 -7.43 1.49 15.29
C ILE A 188 -8.25 0.34 15.86
N THR A 189 -9.37 0.68 16.49
CA THR A 189 -10.26 -0.28 17.15
C THR A 189 -11.57 -0.50 16.39
N VAL A 190 -11.93 0.41 15.47
CA VAL A 190 -13.18 0.33 14.70
C VAL A 190 -12.94 0.77 13.26
N VAL A 191 -13.50 0.01 12.31
CA VAL A 191 -13.69 0.40 10.91
C VAL A 191 -15.20 0.32 10.64
N GLU A 192 -15.85 1.45 10.42
CA GLU A 192 -17.30 1.52 10.30
C GLU A 192 -17.77 2.11 8.96
N GLY A 193 -18.99 1.78 8.58
CA GLY A 193 -19.71 2.33 7.42
C GLY A 193 -21.21 2.10 7.56
N GLN A 194 -22.02 2.84 6.78
CA GLN A 194 -23.47 2.74 6.82
C GLN A 194 -24.01 1.44 6.21
N VAL A 195 -23.19 0.72 5.44
CA VAL A 195 -23.57 -0.52 4.75
C VAL A 195 -22.50 -1.59 4.93
N ASN A 196 -22.92 -2.85 4.83
CA ASN A 196 -21.98 -3.96 4.88
C ASN A 196 -21.08 -4.03 3.66
N TYR A 197 -19.90 -4.61 3.84
CA TYR A 197 -19.00 -4.92 2.74
C TYR A 197 -19.66 -5.98 1.84
N THR A 198 -19.70 -5.72 0.51
CA THR A 198 -20.26 -6.65 -0.47
C THR A 198 -19.15 -7.39 -1.19
N ALA A 199 -19.08 -8.71 -1.02
CA ALA A 199 -18.21 -9.58 -1.80
C ALA A 199 -18.91 -10.02 -3.09
N SER A 200 -18.21 -9.94 -4.23
CA SER A 200 -18.74 -10.46 -5.50
C SER A 200 -18.96 -11.97 -5.43
N SER A 201 -20.14 -12.44 -5.89
CA SER A 201 -20.54 -13.85 -5.81
C SER A 201 -21.33 -14.31 -7.07
N ASP A 202 -20.98 -13.81 -8.23
CA ASP A 202 -21.67 -14.11 -9.48
C ASP A 202 -21.28 -15.50 -10.02
N ALA A 203 -22.27 -16.37 -10.21
CA ALA A 203 -22.09 -17.74 -10.69
C ALA A 203 -21.42 -17.81 -12.08
N ARG A 204 -21.57 -16.78 -12.92
CA ARG A 204 -20.95 -16.73 -14.26
C ARG A 204 -19.42 -16.80 -14.19
N PHE A 205 -18.82 -16.39 -13.10
CA PHE A 205 -17.37 -16.34 -12.88
C PHE A 205 -16.84 -17.42 -11.94
N LYS A 206 -17.73 -18.27 -11.37
CA LYS A 206 -17.35 -19.42 -10.56
C LYS A 206 -17.10 -20.63 -11.44
N ARG A 207 -16.05 -21.41 -11.14
CA ARG A 207 -15.67 -22.63 -11.84
C ARG A 207 -15.47 -23.74 -10.82
N ASN A 208 -15.55 -24.99 -11.27
CA ASN A 208 -15.32 -26.18 -10.45
C ASN A 208 -16.20 -26.20 -9.19
N VAL A 209 -17.46 -25.83 -9.31
CA VAL A 209 -18.41 -25.82 -8.20
C VAL A 209 -18.62 -27.25 -7.72
N SER A 210 -18.41 -27.48 -6.40
CA SER A 210 -18.52 -28.80 -5.77
C SER A 210 -19.23 -28.66 -4.42
N GLU A 211 -20.02 -29.65 -4.02
CA GLU A 211 -20.78 -29.70 -2.77
C GLU A 211 -19.98 -30.41 -1.64
N ASN A 212 -18.70 -30.15 -1.54
CA ASN A 212 -17.78 -30.83 -0.62
C ASN A 212 -17.41 -30.00 0.62
N VAL A 213 -18.22 -28.99 0.98
CA VAL A 213 -17.98 -28.19 2.19
C VAL A 213 -18.34 -29.04 3.42
N PRO A 214 -17.40 -29.29 4.36
CA PRO A 214 -17.70 -29.98 5.62
C PRO A 214 -18.51 -29.07 6.54
N GLY A 215 -19.48 -29.65 7.23
CA GLY A 215 -20.33 -28.98 8.21
C GLY A 215 -19.88 -29.27 9.64
N LEU A 216 -20.55 -30.20 10.29
CA LEU A 216 -20.29 -30.57 11.70
C LEU A 216 -18.87 -31.06 11.92
N ASP A 217 -18.31 -31.81 11.00
CA ASP A 217 -16.93 -32.35 11.10
C ASP A 217 -15.90 -31.24 11.27
N PHE A 218 -16.11 -30.09 10.62
CA PHE A 218 -15.23 -28.92 10.77
C PHE A 218 -15.59 -28.07 11.98
N ILE A 219 -16.86 -27.67 12.09
CA ILE A 219 -17.32 -26.70 13.11
C ILE A 219 -17.11 -27.22 14.53
N SER A 220 -17.25 -28.54 14.75
CA SER A 220 -17.08 -29.14 16.08
C SER A 220 -15.62 -29.18 16.56
N LEU A 221 -14.63 -29.03 15.66
CA LEU A 221 -13.20 -28.94 15.99
C LEU A 221 -12.77 -27.51 16.40
N LEU A 222 -13.59 -26.51 16.08
CA LEU A 222 -13.24 -25.11 16.38
C LEU A 222 -13.42 -24.80 17.86
N ARG A 223 -12.45 -24.07 18.43
CA ARG A 223 -12.44 -23.65 19.83
C ARG A 223 -12.68 -22.14 19.95
N PRO A 224 -13.90 -21.68 20.26
CA PRO A 224 -14.15 -20.27 20.54
C PRO A 224 -13.40 -19.81 21.79
N VAL A 225 -12.78 -18.64 21.72
CA VAL A 225 -12.00 -18.06 22.83
C VAL A 225 -12.29 -16.57 22.98
N THR A 226 -11.95 -16.03 24.15
CA THR A 226 -11.77 -14.59 24.35
C THR A 226 -10.30 -14.27 24.50
N TYR A 227 -9.87 -13.11 24.02
CA TYR A 227 -8.47 -12.69 24.06
C TYR A 227 -8.35 -11.16 24.07
N THR A 228 -7.17 -10.67 24.40
CA THR A 228 -6.74 -9.29 24.18
C THR A 228 -5.56 -9.30 23.22
N TRP A 229 -5.34 -8.19 22.51
CA TRP A 229 -4.15 -8.05 21.66
C TRP A 229 -2.95 -7.55 22.44
N ASP A 230 -1.78 -8.14 22.21
CA ASP A 230 -0.49 -7.52 22.54
C ASP A 230 -0.15 -6.50 21.44
N ILE A 231 -0.72 -5.31 21.56
CA ILE A 231 -0.56 -4.24 20.57
C ILE A 231 0.91 -3.79 20.43
N PRO A 232 1.71 -3.62 21.53
CA PRO A 232 3.13 -3.30 21.40
C PRO A 232 3.92 -4.33 20.59
N ALA A 233 3.75 -5.62 20.88
CA ALA A 233 4.43 -6.68 20.14
C ALA A 233 3.98 -6.75 18.69
N MET A 234 2.68 -6.56 18.42
CA MET A 234 2.12 -6.54 17.08
C MET A 234 2.63 -5.34 16.25
N SER A 235 2.70 -4.15 16.86
CA SER A 235 3.22 -2.93 16.22
C SER A 235 4.69 -3.10 15.82
N LEU A 236 5.50 -3.68 16.70
CA LEU A 236 6.91 -3.99 16.44
C LEU A 236 7.05 -5.02 15.31
N HIS A 237 6.28 -6.10 15.36
CA HIS A 237 6.28 -7.15 14.33
C HIS A 237 5.93 -6.60 12.95
N LEU A 238 4.92 -5.73 12.87
CA LEU A 238 4.49 -5.07 11.65
C LEU A 238 5.42 -3.93 11.19
N ARG A 239 6.45 -3.59 11.96
CA ARG A 239 7.37 -2.47 11.69
C ARG A 239 6.66 -1.11 11.57
N GLU A 240 5.60 -0.89 12.34
CA GLU A 240 4.97 0.43 12.40
C GLU A 240 5.97 1.47 12.92
N GLN A 241 6.01 2.64 12.29
CA GLN A 241 6.83 3.75 12.79
C GLN A 241 6.40 4.13 14.22
N GLN A 242 7.38 4.41 15.07
CA GLN A 242 7.10 4.83 16.43
C GLN A 242 6.49 6.22 16.43
N ASP A 243 5.36 6.37 17.11
CA ASP A 243 4.65 7.63 17.27
C ASP A 243 4.08 7.69 18.69
N GLU A 244 4.76 8.43 19.56
CA GLU A 244 4.38 8.58 20.97
C GLU A 244 2.96 9.14 21.14
N SER A 245 2.45 9.90 20.16
CA SER A 245 1.08 10.41 20.18
C SER A 245 0.01 9.31 20.15
N LEU A 246 0.37 8.10 19.72
CA LEU A 246 -0.49 6.92 19.65
C LEU A 246 -0.40 6.01 20.87
N ASP A 247 0.53 6.23 21.80
CA ASP A 247 0.77 5.31 22.93
C ASP A 247 -0.46 5.11 23.81
N ALA A 248 -1.19 6.18 24.10
CA ALA A 248 -2.41 6.10 24.87
C ALA A 248 -3.50 5.30 24.15
N ALA A 249 -3.65 5.49 22.83
CA ALA A 249 -4.62 4.75 22.02
C ALA A 249 -4.22 3.28 21.87
N LYS A 250 -2.94 2.96 21.66
CA LYS A 250 -2.41 1.59 21.61
C LYS A 250 -2.62 0.87 22.95
N LYS A 251 -2.40 1.56 24.07
CA LYS A 251 -2.66 1.01 25.40
C LYS A 251 -4.15 0.69 25.57
N ALA A 252 -5.03 1.62 25.26
CA ALA A 252 -6.49 1.40 25.32
C ALA A 252 -6.94 0.23 24.43
N ALA A 253 -6.39 0.10 23.24
CA ALA A 253 -6.67 -1.01 22.32
C ALA A 253 -6.23 -2.37 22.89
N SER A 254 -5.13 -2.41 23.68
CA SER A 254 -4.66 -3.63 24.35
C SER A 254 -5.58 -4.12 25.48
N GLU A 255 -6.43 -3.25 26.03
CA GLU A 255 -7.35 -3.56 27.12
C GLU A 255 -8.70 -4.12 26.63
N ILE A 256 -8.96 -4.05 25.33
CA ILE A 256 -10.21 -4.54 24.73
C ILE A 256 -10.22 -6.07 24.68
N THR A 257 -11.21 -6.70 25.28
CA THR A 257 -11.46 -8.14 25.16
C THR A 257 -12.28 -8.45 23.92
N TYR A 258 -11.74 -9.29 23.05
CA TYR A 258 -12.38 -9.76 21.83
C TYR A 258 -12.84 -11.22 21.98
N THR A 259 -13.80 -11.61 21.15
CA THR A 259 -14.22 -13.01 21.00
C THR A 259 -13.87 -13.47 19.60
N GLY A 260 -13.29 -14.67 19.46
CA GLY A 260 -12.92 -15.19 18.15
C GLY A 260 -12.25 -16.55 18.23
N PHE A 261 -11.42 -16.85 17.22
CA PHE A 261 -10.63 -18.06 17.10
C PHE A 261 -9.15 -17.73 16.95
N LEU A 262 -8.27 -18.66 17.29
CA LEU A 262 -6.84 -18.59 16.95
C LEU A 262 -6.65 -19.17 15.54
N ALA A 263 -6.10 -18.37 14.62
CA ALA A 263 -6.02 -18.75 13.20
C ALA A 263 -5.24 -20.04 12.97
N GLN A 264 -4.18 -20.27 13.74
CA GLN A 264 -3.38 -21.51 13.67
C GLN A 264 -4.17 -22.76 14.13
N GLU A 265 -5.08 -22.61 15.11
CA GLU A 265 -5.95 -23.70 15.53
C GLU A 265 -7.01 -24.01 14.47
N VAL A 266 -7.56 -22.97 13.82
CA VAL A 266 -8.49 -23.14 12.69
C VAL A 266 -7.82 -23.83 11.51
N GLU A 267 -6.57 -23.46 11.19
CA GLU A 267 -5.76 -24.11 10.16
C GLU A 267 -5.55 -25.59 10.49
N ALA A 268 -5.13 -25.90 11.72
CA ALA A 268 -4.93 -27.27 12.17
C ALA A 268 -6.22 -28.12 12.09
N ALA A 269 -7.36 -27.56 12.54
CA ALA A 269 -8.66 -28.24 12.46
C ALA A 269 -9.08 -28.52 11.00
N ALA A 270 -8.86 -27.57 10.08
CA ALA A 270 -9.13 -27.78 8.66
C ALA A 270 -8.22 -28.87 8.07
N HIS A 271 -6.92 -28.85 8.39
CA HIS A 271 -5.97 -29.87 7.94
C HIS A 271 -6.28 -31.27 8.46
N GLU A 272 -6.76 -31.41 9.69
CA GLU A 272 -7.12 -32.70 10.30
C GLU A 272 -8.16 -33.47 9.45
N ILE A 273 -9.10 -32.75 8.85
CA ILE A 273 -10.17 -33.33 8.02
C ILE A 273 -9.91 -33.19 6.50
N GLY A 274 -8.72 -32.72 6.10
CA GLY A 274 -8.37 -32.52 4.70
C GLY A 274 -9.15 -31.41 4.00
N TYR A 275 -9.61 -30.40 4.74
CA TYR A 275 -10.37 -29.28 4.23
C TYR A 275 -9.46 -28.09 3.90
N ASP A 276 -9.40 -27.68 2.63
CA ASP A 276 -8.73 -26.46 2.20
C ASP A 276 -9.65 -25.24 2.49
N PHE A 277 -9.57 -24.72 3.71
CA PHE A 277 -10.44 -23.65 4.17
C PHE A 277 -9.87 -22.27 3.83
N SER A 278 -10.46 -21.61 2.85
CA SER A 278 -10.09 -20.25 2.40
C SER A 278 -10.25 -19.15 3.45
N GLY A 279 -10.94 -19.43 4.56
CA GLY A 279 -11.12 -18.50 5.69
C GLY A 279 -9.87 -18.24 6.51
N VAL A 280 -8.81 -19.03 6.35
CA VAL A 280 -7.49 -18.79 6.96
C VAL A 280 -6.58 -18.08 5.98
N VAL A 281 -5.97 -16.99 6.41
CA VAL A 281 -4.92 -16.28 5.68
C VAL A 281 -3.60 -16.51 6.38
N THR A 282 -2.69 -17.24 5.74
CA THR A 282 -1.34 -17.50 6.26
C THR A 282 -0.38 -16.34 5.97
N PRO A 283 0.60 -16.07 6.83
CA PRO A 283 1.63 -15.07 6.60
C PRO A 283 2.42 -15.36 5.32
N LYS A 284 2.71 -14.31 4.53
CA LYS A 284 3.51 -14.41 3.29
C LYS A 284 4.92 -13.84 3.46
N SER A 285 5.23 -13.26 4.61
CA SER A 285 6.55 -12.76 5.00
C SER A 285 6.73 -12.88 6.50
N GLU A 286 7.96 -12.67 6.98
CA GLU A 286 8.28 -12.69 8.42
C GLU A 286 7.59 -11.58 9.22
N HIS A 287 7.13 -10.51 8.56
CA HIS A 287 6.42 -9.38 9.17
C HIS A 287 4.94 -9.34 8.84
N ASP A 288 4.41 -10.40 8.23
CA ASP A 288 2.97 -10.58 8.02
C ASP A 288 2.35 -11.35 9.18
N THR A 289 1.03 -11.31 9.29
CA THR A 289 0.29 -11.97 10.37
C THR A 289 -0.71 -12.97 9.81
N TYR A 290 -1.00 -14.02 10.57
CA TYR A 290 -2.19 -14.81 10.33
C TYR A 290 -3.45 -13.95 10.40
N GLY A 291 -4.43 -14.27 9.57
CA GLY A 291 -5.74 -13.63 9.57
C GLY A 291 -6.88 -14.63 9.42
N LEU A 292 -8.06 -14.23 9.84
CA LEU A 292 -9.30 -14.98 9.63
C LEU A 292 -10.32 -14.13 8.89
N ARG A 293 -10.92 -14.70 7.84
CA ARG A 293 -12.06 -14.15 7.11
C ARG A 293 -13.33 -14.69 7.73
N TYR A 294 -13.82 -14.02 8.79
CA TYR A 294 -14.97 -14.51 9.56
C TYR A 294 -16.22 -14.74 8.73
N ALA A 295 -16.45 -13.96 7.67
CA ALA A 295 -17.60 -14.17 6.78
C ALA A 295 -17.61 -15.55 6.10
N GLU A 296 -16.43 -16.15 5.86
CA GLU A 296 -16.31 -17.45 5.20
C GLU A 296 -16.75 -18.62 6.09
N PHE A 297 -16.79 -18.46 7.42
CA PHE A 297 -17.34 -19.45 8.34
C PHE A 297 -18.86 -19.66 8.18
N THR A 298 -19.57 -18.71 7.57
CA THR A 298 -21.01 -18.81 7.34
C THR A 298 -21.38 -20.04 6.51
N VAL A 299 -20.56 -20.42 5.51
CA VAL A 299 -20.87 -21.53 4.61
C VAL A 299 -20.77 -22.89 5.33
N PRO A 300 -19.67 -23.23 6.04
CA PRO A 300 -19.63 -24.42 6.89
C PRO A 300 -20.71 -24.43 8.00
N LEU A 301 -21.03 -23.28 8.59
CA LEU A 301 -22.11 -23.18 9.59
C LEU A 301 -23.48 -23.53 9.00
N VAL A 302 -23.80 -23.03 7.80
CA VAL A 302 -25.04 -23.41 7.09
C VAL A 302 -25.07 -24.92 6.85
N LYS A 303 -23.96 -25.51 6.41
CA LYS A 303 -23.87 -26.95 6.18
C LYS A 303 -24.04 -27.75 7.49
N ALA A 304 -23.40 -27.32 8.56
CA ALA A 304 -23.55 -27.94 9.89
C ALA A 304 -25.00 -27.93 10.39
N ILE A 305 -25.72 -26.80 10.21
CA ILE A 305 -27.14 -26.70 10.56
C ILE A 305 -28.00 -27.67 9.73
N GLN A 306 -27.73 -27.80 8.43
CA GLN A 306 -28.43 -28.74 7.55
C GLN A 306 -28.21 -30.21 8.01
N GLU A 307 -26.99 -30.55 8.37
CA GLU A 307 -26.64 -31.88 8.91
C GLU A 307 -27.33 -32.14 10.25
N GLN A 308 -27.30 -31.18 11.17
CA GLN A 308 -28.03 -31.29 12.45
C GLN A 308 -29.53 -31.48 12.23
N GLN A 309 -30.15 -30.73 11.31
CA GLN A 309 -31.56 -30.88 11.00
C GLN A 309 -31.88 -32.29 10.47
N SER A 310 -31.02 -32.83 9.62
CA SER A 310 -31.19 -34.21 9.13
C SER A 310 -31.09 -35.25 10.25
N MET A 311 -30.13 -35.07 11.16
CA MET A 311 -30.00 -35.95 12.34
C MET A 311 -31.24 -35.88 13.27
N ILE A 312 -31.76 -34.66 13.49
CA ILE A 312 -32.99 -34.46 14.31
C ILE A 312 -34.16 -35.21 13.68
N LEU A 313 -34.38 -35.10 12.39
CA LEU A 313 -35.45 -35.82 11.68
C LEU A 313 -35.29 -37.34 11.81
N GLN A 314 -34.11 -37.88 11.63
CA GLN A 314 -33.83 -39.30 11.82
C GLN A 314 -34.08 -39.77 13.23
N LEU A 315 -33.68 -38.98 14.24
CA LEU A 315 -33.96 -39.27 15.65
C LEU A 315 -35.47 -39.26 15.96
N GLN A 316 -36.22 -38.33 15.39
CA GLN A 316 -37.69 -38.25 15.53
C GLN A 316 -38.38 -39.51 14.93
N GLU A 317 -37.94 -39.95 13.75
CA GLU A 317 -38.43 -41.18 13.13
C GLU A 317 -38.15 -42.42 14.01
N GLN A 318 -36.93 -42.52 14.57
CA GLN A 318 -36.55 -43.60 15.48
C GLN A 318 -37.36 -43.61 16.74
N ILE A 319 -37.60 -42.44 17.35
CA ILE A 319 -38.44 -42.30 18.54
C ILE A 319 -39.87 -42.74 18.23
N THR A 320 -40.46 -42.31 17.11
CA THR A 320 -41.79 -42.68 16.68
C THR A 320 -41.92 -44.23 16.49
N ALA A 321 -40.93 -44.83 15.83
CA ALA A 321 -40.89 -46.28 15.62
C ALA A 321 -40.74 -47.06 16.94
N LEU A 322 -39.94 -46.57 17.89
CA LEU A 322 -39.76 -47.16 19.19
C LEU A 322 -41.06 -47.06 20.03
N SER A 323 -41.74 -45.91 20.01
CA SER A 323 -43.01 -45.70 20.69
C SER A 323 -44.07 -46.66 20.18
N ALA A 324 -44.20 -46.83 18.85
CA ALA A 324 -45.16 -47.79 18.27
C ALA A 324 -44.88 -49.27 18.65
N ARG A 325 -43.56 -49.60 18.80
CA ARG A 325 -43.15 -50.95 19.25
C ARG A 325 -43.45 -51.18 20.72
N LEU A 326 -43.33 -50.15 21.56
CA LEU A 326 -43.69 -50.21 22.99
C LEU A 326 -45.18 -50.44 23.15
N GLU A 327 -46.04 -49.70 22.44
CA GLU A 327 -47.48 -49.88 22.43
C GLU A 327 -47.88 -51.31 22.04
N GLN A 328 -47.20 -51.94 21.07
CA GLN A 328 -47.42 -53.33 20.66
C GLN A 328 -47.01 -54.38 21.71
N LEU A 329 -46.18 -54.01 22.66
CA LEU A 329 -45.71 -54.92 23.73
C LEU A 329 -46.53 -54.79 25.00
N GLU A 330 -47.30 -53.74 25.13
CA GLU A 330 -48.26 -53.52 26.28
C GLU A 330 -49.68 -54.12 26.04
N ASP A 331 -50.02 -54.44 24.78
CA ASP A 331 -51.20 -55.17 24.36
C ASP A 331 -50.94 -56.71 24.38
#